data_f4e22b5992bb5f7ba75ac5f7813cb24e
#
_entry.id   f4e22b5992bb5f7ba75ac5f7813cb24e
#
_cell.length_a   1.000
_cell.length_b   1.000
_cell.length_c   1.000
_cell.angle_alpha   90.00
_cell.angle_beta   90.00
_cell.angle_gamma   90.00
#
_symmetry.space_group_name_H-M   'P 1'
#
loop_
_entity.id
_entity.type
_entity.pdbx_description
1 polymer ?
#
loop_
_entity_poly.entity_id
_entity_poly.type
_entity_poly.pdbx_seq_one_letter_code
_entity_poly.pdbx_strand_id
1 'polypeptide(L)'
;MIKKIFIQNYKIFNRFDLDLHNDLNILVGDNEVGKSTILEAVNLALTKRLNGKFIEYELTPYLFNKQCANDYLQSIKRGEPKPLPEIIIELYLEDNSELESLKGSMNTKKENCIGIKLEIVFDESYKEDYEDLIKKTDDITLIPAEYYKIQWFGFDNNPINIRSLPLRLSYIDATTIRLQSGTDYYLQDIIKTDLDAKERVALSVAYRKLKEIFSQQESIKEINKNLTTKKGAITDKDLSISIDISQKSNWETNLIPHLDDLPFQLIGDGEQNALKIMLALERKAVKSNIILIEEPENHLSFSSMNTLITKIREKCEGKQIIISTHSTYVLNKLGLENLILLYNNKTTTLKNLPNDTQKYFKILPGYDTLRLVLAKKAILVEGPSDELVVQKAYKTKHDKLPIDNGVDTISVRGLSFTRFLDIAKELEKDVVVVTDNDGDYENIDKKYKPYTDSSDKIKICRSNNNSAPTLEPQLTACNKLEVLNKILDKSFQDEESVRDYMKKNKTECALKIFETEESIIFPDYIEDAIR
;
A
#
# COMPACT_ATOMS: atom_id res chain seq x y z
N MET A 1 6.03 4.00 -20.95
CA MET A 1 5.28 3.70 -19.71
C MET A 1 4.99 2.21 -19.62
N ILE A 2 4.72 1.66 -18.44
CA ILE A 2 4.34 0.25 -18.25
C ILE A 2 2.85 0.15 -18.54
N LYS A 3 2.47 -0.69 -19.50
CA LYS A 3 1.05 -0.98 -19.82
C LYS A 3 0.50 -2.11 -18.95
N LYS A 4 1.36 -3.13 -18.70
CA LYS A 4 0.96 -4.33 -17.98
C LYS A 4 2.11 -4.94 -17.22
N ILE A 5 1.79 -5.50 -16.06
CA ILE A 5 2.69 -6.31 -15.23
C ILE A 5 2.19 -7.75 -15.23
N PHE A 6 3.09 -8.71 -15.40
CA PHE A 6 2.85 -10.12 -15.17
C PHE A 6 3.83 -10.63 -14.12
N ILE A 7 3.32 -11.35 -13.14
CA ILE A 7 4.11 -11.93 -12.04
C ILE A 7 3.72 -13.39 -11.88
N GLN A 8 4.72 -14.27 -11.83
CA GLN A 8 4.53 -15.69 -11.58
C GLN A 8 5.46 -16.17 -10.46
N ASN A 9 4.90 -16.91 -9.51
CA ASN A 9 5.57 -17.56 -8.38
C ASN A 9 6.43 -16.64 -7.50
N TYR A 10 6.09 -15.36 -7.42
CA TYR A 10 6.83 -14.39 -6.61
C TYR A 10 6.05 -14.01 -5.35
N LYS A 11 6.60 -14.30 -4.18
CA LYS A 11 6.02 -14.03 -2.85
C LYS A 11 4.54 -14.48 -2.77
N ILE A 12 3.60 -13.54 -2.60
CA ILE A 12 2.18 -13.86 -2.50
C ILE A 12 1.57 -14.32 -3.85
N PHE A 13 2.14 -13.92 -4.97
CA PHE A 13 1.58 -14.17 -6.29
C PHE A 13 2.03 -15.51 -6.88
N ASN A 14 1.09 -16.42 -7.06
CA ASN A 14 1.31 -17.61 -7.88
C ASN A 14 1.25 -17.26 -9.37
N ARG A 15 0.16 -16.58 -9.79
CA ARG A 15 0.03 -15.98 -11.12
C ARG A 15 -0.83 -14.72 -11.01
N PHE A 16 -0.31 -13.61 -11.51
CA PHE A 16 -0.95 -12.30 -11.39
C PHE A 16 -0.69 -11.44 -12.63
N ASP A 17 -1.75 -10.82 -13.11
CA ASP A 17 -1.75 -9.88 -14.23
C ASP A 17 -2.33 -8.55 -13.75
N LEU A 18 -1.70 -7.44 -14.12
CA LEU A 18 -2.17 -6.08 -13.79
C LEU A 18 -2.00 -5.13 -14.96
N ASP A 19 -3.12 -4.58 -15.45
CA ASP A 19 -3.10 -3.49 -16.41
C ASP A 19 -2.98 -2.14 -15.70
N LEU A 20 -2.13 -1.26 -16.20
CA LEU A 20 -1.84 0.06 -15.64
C LEU A 20 -2.32 1.20 -16.55
N HIS A 21 -2.60 2.35 -15.95
CA HIS A 21 -2.75 3.62 -16.63
C HIS A 21 -1.39 4.26 -16.88
N ASN A 22 -1.29 5.05 -17.95
CA ASN A 22 -0.04 5.73 -18.31
C ASN A 22 0.37 6.81 -17.29
N ASP A 23 -0.58 7.35 -16.55
CA ASP A 23 -0.34 8.48 -15.64
C ASP A 23 -0.27 7.96 -14.18
N LEU A 24 -1.39 7.94 -13.49
CA LEU A 24 -1.48 7.63 -12.07
C LEU A 24 -2.22 6.31 -11.84
N ASN A 25 -1.66 5.50 -10.95
CA ASN A 25 -2.23 4.23 -10.49
C ASN A 25 -2.18 4.18 -8.97
N ILE A 26 -3.31 3.95 -8.32
CA ILE A 26 -3.42 3.90 -6.86
C ILE A 26 -3.81 2.50 -6.44
N LEU A 27 -2.85 1.76 -5.90
CA LEU A 27 -3.04 0.40 -5.40
C LEU A 27 -3.67 0.44 -4.02
N VAL A 28 -4.86 -0.14 -3.90
CA VAL A 28 -5.63 -0.21 -2.67
C VAL A 28 -6.03 -1.66 -2.39
N GLY A 29 -6.12 -2.04 -1.15
CA GLY A 29 -6.51 -3.38 -0.71
C GLY A 29 -6.16 -3.60 0.75
N ASP A 30 -6.64 -4.69 1.33
CA ASP A 30 -6.31 -5.09 2.69
C ASP A 30 -4.80 -5.30 2.89
N ASN A 31 -4.39 -5.53 4.13
CA ASN A 31 -3.02 -5.92 4.42
C ASN A 31 -2.72 -7.28 3.75
N GLU A 32 -1.47 -7.48 3.36
CA GLU A 32 -0.97 -8.74 2.77
C GLU A 32 -1.56 -9.13 1.41
N VAL A 33 -2.32 -8.25 0.72
CA VAL A 33 -2.83 -8.55 -0.64
C VAL A 33 -1.79 -8.37 -1.75
N GLY A 34 -0.58 -7.88 -1.42
CA GLY A 34 0.54 -7.80 -2.37
C GLY A 34 0.82 -6.42 -2.97
N LYS A 35 0.29 -5.32 -2.40
CA LYS A 35 0.59 -3.95 -2.88
C LYS A 35 2.10 -3.68 -2.96
N SER A 36 2.81 -3.89 -1.85
CA SER A 36 4.27 -3.75 -1.77
C SER A 36 5.01 -4.73 -2.69
N THR A 37 4.48 -5.95 -2.84
CA THR A 37 5.05 -6.96 -3.74
C THR A 37 4.98 -6.52 -5.21
N ILE A 38 3.91 -5.83 -5.63
CA ILE A 38 3.80 -5.27 -6.98
C ILE A 38 4.86 -4.18 -7.20
N LEU A 39 4.97 -3.22 -6.27
CA LEU A 39 5.97 -2.15 -6.37
C LEU A 39 7.40 -2.74 -6.40
N GLU A 40 7.67 -3.71 -5.54
CA GLU A 40 8.94 -4.41 -5.49
C GLU A 40 9.24 -5.18 -6.79
N ALA A 41 8.25 -5.88 -7.36
CA ALA A 41 8.39 -6.60 -8.63
C ALA A 41 8.73 -5.65 -9.79
N VAL A 42 8.06 -4.49 -9.87
CA VAL A 42 8.38 -3.45 -10.86
C VAL A 42 9.80 -2.93 -10.66
N ASN A 43 10.17 -2.62 -9.41
CA ASN A 43 11.53 -2.18 -9.10
C ASN A 43 12.57 -3.23 -9.49
N LEU A 44 12.32 -4.50 -9.15
CA LEU A 44 13.21 -5.61 -9.44
C LEU A 44 13.39 -5.80 -10.96
N ALA A 45 12.30 -5.78 -11.73
CA ALA A 45 12.34 -5.95 -13.18
C ALA A 45 13.04 -4.78 -13.91
N LEU A 46 13.00 -3.56 -13.37
CA LEU A 46 13.63 -2.38 -13.98
C LEU A 46 15.09 -2.17 -13.52
N THR A 47 15.45 -2.62 -12.32
CA THR A 47 16.75 -2.28 -11.72
C THR A 47 17.62 -3.50 -11.39
N LYS A 48 17.05 -4.71 -11.45
CA LYS A 48 17.67 -5.95 -10.98
C LYS A 48 18.10 -5.88 -9.50
N ARG A 49 17.42 -5.02 -8.72
CA ARG A 49 17.74 -4.78 -7.31
C ARG A 49 16.55 -5.07 -6.40
N LEU A 50 16.84 -5.77 -5.33
CA LEU A 50 15.96 -6.00 -4.19
C LEU A 50 16.63 -5.39 -2.96
N ASN A 51 15.90 -4.64 -2.15
CA ASN A 51 16.45 -4.00 -0.95
C ASN A 51 17.71 -3.12 -1.20
N GLY A 52 17.82 -2.51 -2.40
CA GLY A 52 18.97 -1.69 -2.79
C GLY A 52 20.20 -2.46 -3.23
N LYS A 53 20.24 -3.81 -3.09
CA LYS A 53 21.30 -4.69 -3.54
C LYS A 53 20.90 -5.46 -4.80
N PHE A 54 21.85 -5.94 -5.56
CA PHE A 54 21.55 -6.83 -6.68
C PHE A 54 20.88 -8.11 -6.19
N ILE A 55 19.89 -8.60 -6.92
CA ILE A 55 19.06 -9.75 -6.53
C ILE A 55 19.88 -11.03 -6.31
N GLU A 56 21.03 -11.17 -6.95
CA GLU A 56 21.97 -12.27 -6.77
C GLU A 56 22.42 -12.44 -5.31
N TYR A 57 22.46 -11.34 -4.56
CA TYR A 57 22.85 -11.34 -3.13
C TYR A 57 21.67 -11.42 -2.17
N GLU A 58 20.45 -11.26 -2.66
CA GLU A 58 19.21 -11.25 -1.87
C GLU A 58 18.30 -12.46 -2.19
N LEU A 59 18.73 -13.35 -3.09
CA LEU A 59 17.96 -14.54 -3.47
C LEU A 59 17.84 -15.49 -2.28
N THR A 60 16.62 -15.79 -1.89
CA THR A 60 16.28 -16.70 -0.81
C THR A 60 15.08 -17.57 -1.19
N PRO A 61 14.89 -18.77 -0.57
CA PRO A 61 13.73 -19.62 -0.79
C PRO A 61 12.38 -18.92 -0.53
N TYR A 62 12.38 -17.87 0.30
CA TYR A 62 11.17 -17.13 0.69
C TYR A 62 10.67 -16.15 -0.38
N LEU A 63 11.43 -15.92 -1.45
CA LEU A 63 10.95 -15.16 -2.61
C LEU A 63 9.98 -15.95 -3.47
N PHE A 64 10.03 -17.29 -3.38
CA PHE A 64 9.12 -18.15 -4.12
C PHE A 64 7.73 -18.18 -3.47
N ASN A 65 6.69 -18.28 -4.28
CA ASN A 65 5.32 -18.40 -3.78
C ASN A 65 5.17 -19.64 -2.91
N LYS A 66 4.60 -19.46 -1.72
CA LYS A 66 4.48 -20.52 -0.69
C LYS A 66 3.73 -21.76 -1.18
N GLN A 67 2.64 -21.58 -1.96
CA GLN A 67 1.87 -22.70 -2.48
C GLN A 67 2.70 -23.49 -3.50
N CYS A 68 3.32 -22.79 -4.45
CA CYS A 68 4.16 -23.40 -5.46
C CYS A 68 5.36 -24.14 -4.84
N ALA A 69 6.01 -23.53 -3.83
CA ALA A 69 7.09 -24.16 -3.08
C ALA A 69 6.62 -25.43 -2.37
N ASN A 70 5.48 -25.38 -1.69
CA ASN A 70 4.91 -26.55 -1.01
C ASN A 70 4.53 -27.67 -1.98
N ASP A 71 3.92 -27.33 -3.12
CA ASP A 71 3.54 -28.30 -4.16
C ASP A 71 4.77 -29.03 -4.73
N TYR A 72 5.86 -28.30 -4.92
CA TYR A 72 7.14 -28.84 -5.33
C TYR A 72 7.72 -29.79 -4.27
N LEU A 73 7.85 -29.34 -3.00
CA LEU A 73 8.40 -30.15 -1.90
C LEU A 73 7.57 -31.42 -1.64
N GLN A 74 6.25 -31.34 -1.75
CA GLN A 74 5.39 -32.51 -1.65
C GLN A 74 5.59 -33.50 -2.80
N SER A 75 5.86 -33.02 -4.02
CA SER A 75 6.14 -33.88 -5.18
C SER A 75 7.41 -34.69 -4.99
N ILE A 76 8.45 -34.11 -4.41
CA ILE A 76 9.68 -34.82 -4.05
C ILE A 76 9.39 -35.94 -3.04
N LYS A 77 8.66 -35.60 -1.95
CA LYS A 77 8.31 -36.59 -0.90
C LYS A 77 7.46 -37.76 -1.42
N ARG A 78 6.70 -37.56 -2.51
CA ARG A 78 5.92 -38.61 -3.16
C ARG A 78 6.74 -39.46 -4.15
N GLY A 79 8.01 -39.10 -4.39
CA GLY A 79 8.86 -39.77 -5.38
C GLY A 79 8.58 -39.40 -6.84
N GLU A 80 7.77 -38.36 -7.08
CA GLU A 80 7.41 -37.84 -8.40
C GLU A 80 7.78 -36.35 -8.49
N PRO A 81 9.09 -36.00 -8.54
CA PRO A 81 9.53 -34.62 -8.47
C PRO A 81 9.01 -33.83 -9.68
N LYS A 82 8.29 -32.75 -9.42
CA LYS A 82 7.93 -31.73 -10.40
C LYS A 82 9.16 -30.88 -10.76
N PRO A 83 9.16 -30.20 -11.91
CA PRO A 83 10.19 -29.20 -12.21
C PRO A 83 10.29 -28.18 -11.06
N LEU A 84 11.49 -27.70 -10.82
CA LEU A 84 11.74 -26.62 -9.87
C LEU A 84 10.91 -25.39 -10.24
N PRO A 85 10.25 -24.72 -9.27
CA PRO A 85 9.45 -23.55 -9.55
C PRO A 85 10.33 -22.39 -10.05
N GLU A 86 9.83 -21.67 -11.03
CA GLU A 86 10.49 -20.50 -11.62
C GLU A 86 9.76 -19.23 -11.21
N ILE A 87 10.49 -18.15 -10.93
CA ILE A 87 9.93 -16.81 -10.76
C ILE A 87 10.04 -16.09 -12.08
N ILE A 88 8.91 -15.51 -12.55
CA ILE A 88 8.86 -14.71 -13.78
C ILE A 88 8.21 -13.37 -13.46
N ILE A 89 8.87 -12.28 -13.83
CA ILE A 89 8.34 -10.93 -13.76
C ILE A 89 8.49 -10.31 -15.15
N GLU A 90 7.36 -9.95 -15.77
CA GLU A 90 7.33 -9.31 -17.08
C GLU A 90 6.68 -7.92 -16.99
N LEU A 91 7.31 -6.95 -17.62
CA LEU A 91 6.78 -5.59 -17.80
C LEU A 91 6.54 -5.37 -19.28
N TYR A 92 5.26 -5.26 -19.64
CA TYR A 92 4.83 -4.89 -20.98
C TYR A 92 4.83 -3.37 -21.08
N LEU A 93 5.58 -2.83 -22.03
CA LEU A 93 5.82 -1.40 -22.15
C LEU A 93 5.00 -0.79 -23.30
N GLU A 94 4.86 0.51 -23.23
CA GLU A 94 4.26 1.29 -24.32
C GLU A 94 5.19 1.33 -25.54
N ASP A 95 4.61 1.32 -26.75
CA ASP A 95 5.38 1.44 -27.97
C ASP A 95 6.07 2.81 -28.01
N ASN A 96 7.40 2.79 -28.04
CA ASN A 96 8.26 3.96 -28.07
C ASN A 96 9.52 3.64 -28.91
N SER A 97 9.89 4.54 -29.80
CA SER A 97 11.08 4.37 -30.65
C SER A 97 12.39 4.17 -29.88
N GLU A 98 12.52 4.75 -28.69
CA GLU A 98 13.69 4.57 -27.84
C GLU A 98 13.77 3.17 -27.22
N LEU A 99 12.66 2.43 -27.18
CA LEU A 99 12.54 1.11 -26.60
C LEU A 99 12.38 -0.01 -27.64
N GLU A 100 12.43 0.33 -28.94
CA GLU A 100 12.21 -0.64 -30.03
C GLU A 100 13.19 -1.82 -29.99
N SER A 101 14.38 -1.62 -29.43
CA SER A 101 15.37 -2.70 -29.20
C SER A 101 14.92 -3.78 -28.22
N LEU A 102 13.87 -3.53 -27.43
CA LEU A 102 13.31 -4.51 -26.47
C LEU A 102 12.08 -5.24 -27.04
N LYS A 103 11.76 -5.02 -28.33
CA LYS A 103 10.56 -5.58 -28.95
C LYS A 103 10.78 -7.01 -29.41
N GLY A 104 9.89 -7.88 -28.99
CA GLY A 104 9.93 -9.29 -29.38
C GLY A 104 8.79 -10.08 -28.78
N SER A 105 8.85 -11.40 -28.93
CA SER A 105 7.79 -12.33 -28.49
C SER A 105 8.23 -13.27 -27.34
N MET A 106 9.39 -13.02 -26.73
CA MET A 106 9.90 -13.81 -25.60
C MET A 106 9.22 -13.41 -24.27
N ASN A 107 7.91 -13.49 -24.25
CA ASN A 107 7.06 -13.26 -23.09
C ASN A 107 6.04 -14.39 -22.92
N THR A 108 5.42 -14.48 -21.76
CA THR A 108 4.46 -15.56 -21.42
C THR A 108 3.27 -15.61 -22.37
N LYS A 109 2.87 -14.46 -22.94
CA LYS A 109 1.75 -14.38 -23.89
C LYS A 109 2.13 -14.65 -25.34
N LYS A 110 3.45 -14.71 -25.64
CA LYS A 110 4.01 -14.82 -27.01
C LYS A 110 3.54 -13.69 -27.94
N GLU A 111 3.25 -12.52 -27.38
CA GLU A 111 2.87 -11.31 -28.12
C GLU A 111 4.12 -10.57 -28.58
N ASN A 112 4.12 -10.11 -29.85
CA ASN A 112 5.23 -9.27 -30.35
C ASN A 112 5.04 -7.82 -29.89
N CYS A 113 5.65 -7.47 -28.78
CA CYS A 113 5.56 -6.16 -28.13
C CYS A 113 6.86 -5.77 -27.42
N ILE A 114 6.94 -4.52 -27.01
CA ILE A 114 8.07 -4.02 -26.22
C ILE A 114 7.92 -4.43 -24.77
N GLY A 115 8.97 -4.99 -24.19
CA GLY A 115 8.91 -5.36 -22.78
C GLY A 115 10.23 -5.87 -22.20
N ILE A 116 10.19 -6.12 -20.90
CA ILE A 116 11.30 -6.57 -20.08
C ILE A 116 10.86 -7.82 -19.34
N LYS A 117 11.73 -8.81 -19.28
CA LYS A 117 11.54 -10.05 -18.54
C LYS A 117 12.70 -10.28 -17.58
N LEU A 118 12.37 -10.52 -16.32
CA LEU A 118 13.28 -11.02 -15.32
C LEU A 118 12.83 -12.42 -14.92
N GLU A 119 13.73 -13.37 -14.99
CA GLU A 119 13.50 -14.76 -14.63
C GLU A 119 14.51 -15.22 -13.58
N ILE A 120 14.03 -15.96 -12.60
CA ILE A 120 14.84 -16.71 -11.65
C ILE A 120 14.52 -18.17 -11.91
N VAL A 121 15.45 -18.85 -12.56
CA VAL A 121 15.27 -20.20 -13.10
C VAL A 121 16.40 -21.11 -12.64
N PHE A 122 16.13 -22.41 -12.65
CA PHE A 122 17.14 -23.41 -12.37
C PHE A 122 18.34 -23.29 -13.32
N ASP A 123 19.56 -23.39 -12.79
CA ASP A 123 20.77 -23.43 -13.61
C ASP A 123 21.12 -24.89 -13.94
N GLU A 124 20.97 -25.27 -15.20
CA GLU A 124 21.23 -26.60 -15.71
C GLU A 124 22.68 -27.07 -15.44
N SER A 125 23.60 -26.15 -15.14
CA SER A 125 24.98 -26.52 -14.76
C SER A 125 25.06 -27.28 -13.43
N TYR A 126 24.04 -27.15 -12.57
CA TYR A 126 23.93 -27.85 -11.27
C TYR A 126 23.03 -29.09 -11.33
N LYS A 127 22.72 -29.60 -12.53
CA LYS A 127 21.75 -30.69 -12.67
C LYS A 127 22.16 -31.96 -11.89
N GLU A 128 23.44 -32.35 -11.99
CA GLU A 128 23.94 -33.53 -11.29
C GLU A 128 23.90 -33.36 -9.77
N ASP A 129 24.31 -32.19 -9.26
CA ASP A 129 24.29 -31.86 -7.83
C ASP A 129 22.86 -31.84 -7.29
N TYR A 130 21.93 -31.30 -8.08
CA TYR A 130 20.52 -31.28 -7.75
C TYR A 130 19.91 -32.69 -7.73
N GLU A 131 20.21 -33.55 -8.73
CA GLU A 131 19.73 -34.93 -8.77
C GLU A 131 20.25 -35.74 -7.57
N ASP A 132 21.45 -35.48 -7.09
CA ASP A 132 22.00 -36.10 -5.89
C ASP A 132 21.38 -35.58 -4.62
N LEU A 133 20.99 -34.29 -4.57
CA LEU A 133 20.27 -33.70 -3.45
C LEU A 133 18.86 -34.32 -3.33
N ILE A 134 18.10 -34.46 -4.41
CA ILE A 134 16.73 -35.00 -4.35
C ILE A 134 16.66 -36.49 -4.01
N LYS A 135 17.74 -37.26 -4.17
CA LYS A 135 17.82 -38.65 -3.69
C LYS A 135 17.74 -38.74 -2.17
N LYS A 136 18.11 -37.66 -1.46
CA LYS A 136 18.06 -37.51 0.00
C LYS A 136 16.80 -36.75 0.42
N THR A 137 15.64 -37.30 0.14
CA THR A 137 14.32 -36.61 0.24
C THR A 137 14.00 -36.01 1.60
N ASP A 138 14.51 -36.59 2.70
CA ASP A 138 14.21 -36.15 4.07
C ASP A 138 14.95 -34.84 4.44
N ASP A 139 15.98 -34.48 3.73
CA ASP A 139 16.81 -33.30 3.99
C ASP A 139 16.28 -32.02 3.33
N ILE A 140 15.31 -32.13 2.39
CA ILE A 140 14.83 -30.98 1.63
C ILE A 140 13.57 -30.40 2.27
N THR A 141 13.71 -29.28 2.94
CA THR A 141 12.62 -28.54 3.60
C THR A 141 12.29 -27.20 2.94
N LEU A 142 13.18 -26.68 2.12
CA LEU A 142 13.07 -25.41 1.38
C LEU A 142 13.51 -25.61 -0.07
N ILE A 143 13.12 -24.68 -0.95
CA ILE A 143 13.63 -24.63 -2.33
C ILE A 143 15.13 -24.36 -2.28
N PRO A 144 15.96 -25.14 -2.98
CA PRO A 144 17.41 -24.95 -3.01
C PRO A 144 17.75 -23.75 -3.91
N ALA A 145 17.62 -22.54 -3.36
CA ALA A 145 17.81 -21.29 -4.09
C ALA A 145 19.25 -21.11 -4.64
N GLU A 146 20.20 -21.86 -4.12
CA GLU A 146 21.61 -21.86 -4.52
C GLU A 146 21.82 -22.38 -5.95
N TYR A 147 20.90 -23.18 -6.46
CA TYR A 147 20.97 -23.74 -7.82
C TYR A 147 20.24 -22.90 -8.86
N TYR A 148 19.85 -21.65 -8.50
CA TYR A 148 19.14 -20.78 -9.42
C TYR A 148 20.06 -19.71 -10.00
N LYS A 149 19.79 -19.37 -11.25
CA LYS A 149 20.37 -18.22 -11.93
C LYS A 149 19.30 -17.16 -12.24
N ILE A 150 19.74 -15.94 -12.37
CA ILE A 150 18.90 -14.80 -12.69
C ILE A 150 19.19 -14.35 -14.11
N GLN A 151 18.14 -14.39 -14.94
CA GLN A 151 18.18 -13.93 -16.32
C GLN A 151 17.37 -12.66 -16.45
N TRP A 152 17.91 -11.68 -17.18
CA TRP A 152 17.29 -10.38 -17.36
C TRP A 152 17.49 -9.90 -18.79
N PHE A 153 16.39 -9.86 -19.56
CA PHE A 153 16.43 -9.60 -20.99
C PHE A 153 15.17 -8.87 -21.48
N GLY A 154 15.28 -8.26 -22.68
CA GLY A 154 14.15 -7.73 -23.41
C GLY A 154 13.30 -8.85 -24.01
N PHE A 155 12.10 -8.55 -24.47
CA PHE A 155 11.27 -9.51 -25.19
C PHE A 155 11.86 -9.92 -26.54
N ASP A 156 12.88 -9.21 -27.02
CA ASP A 156 13.76 -9.56 -28.14
C ASP A 156 14.79 -10.67 -27.81
N ASN A 157 14.82 -11.14 -26.57
CA ASN A 157 15.75 -12.13 -26.02
C ASN A 157 17.21 -11.66 -25.89
N ASN A 158 17.46 -10.36 -25.95
CA ASN A 158 18.80 -9.82 -25.68
C ASN A 158 18.99 -9.44 -24.21
N PRO A 159 20.14 -9.73 -23.60
CA PRO A 159 20.43 -9.33 -22.23
C PRO A 159 20.36 -7.80 -22.05
N ILE A 160 19.73 -7.36 -20.99
CA ILE A 160 19.61 -5.92 -20.67
C ILE A 160 20.87 -5.47 -19.94
N ASN A 161 21.41 -4.33 -20.37
CA ASN A 161 22.40 -3.60 -19.61
C ASN A 161 21.71 -2.41 -18.90
N ILE A 162 21.82 -2.35 -17.58
CA ILE A 162 21.20 -1.32 -16.76
C ILE A 162 21.59 0.11 -17.18
N ARG A 163 22.79 0.29 -17.74
CA ARG A 163 23.29 1.60 -18.18
C ARG A 163 22.68 2.06 -19.51
N SER A 164 22.25 1.13 -20.35
CA SER A 164 21.67 1.41 -21.66
C SER A 164 20.13 1.42 -21.65
N LEU A 165 19.49 1.02 -20.54
CA LEU A 165 18.04 1.06 -20.43
C LEU A 165 17.58 2.53 -20.33
N PRO A 166 16.77 3.04 -21.28
CA PRO A 166 16.33 4.44 -21.26
C PRO A 166 15.20 4.70 -20.24
N LEU A 167 14.70 3.66 -19.59
CA LEU A 167 13.69 3.77 -18.52
C LEU A 167 14.38 3.98 -17.16
N ARG A 168 14.03 5.09 -16.51
CA ARG A 168 14.54 5.41 -15.18
C ARG A 168 13.41 5.34 -14.17
N LEU A 169 13.67 4.64 -13.07
CA LEU A 169 12.75 4.44 -11.95
C LEU A 169 13.19 5.26 -10.74
N SER A 170 12.23 5.87 -10.06
CA SER A 170 12.38 6.34 -8.69
C SER A 170 11.46 5.54 -7.77
N TYR A 171 12.00 4.76 -6.86
CA TYR A 171 11.23 4.06 -5.82
C TYR A 171 11.37 4.82 -4.52
N ILE A 172 10.25 5.27 -3.97
CA ILE A 172 10.13 6.04 -2.74
C ILE A 172 9.38 5.17 -1.72
N ASP A 173 10.14 4.55 -0.84
CA ASP A 173 9.60 3.75 0.25
C ASP A 173 9.60 4.60 1.53
N ALA A 174 8.41 5.01 1.96
CA ALA A 174 8.22 5.81 3.17
C ALA A 174 8.18 4.92 4.44
N THR A 175 8.01 3.60 4.29
CA THR A 175 7.78 2.68 5.41
C THR A 175 9.06 2.17 6.05
N THR A 176 10.16 2.10 5.29
CA THR A 176 11.41 1.51 5.76
C THR A 176 12.52 2.54 5.96
N ILE A 177 12.95 2.67 7.21
CA ILE A 177 14.21 3.34 7.56
C ILE A 177 15.31 2.30 7.45
N ARG A 178 16.03 2.27 6.32
CA ARG A 178 17.18 1.37 6.15
C ARG A 178 18.44 2.06 6.61
N LEU A 179 18.81 1.80 7.86
CA LEU A 179 20.04 2.30 8.43
C LEU A 179 21.22 1.42 8.00
N GLN A 180 22.07 1.94 7.11
CA GLN A 180 23.40 1.39 6.90
C GLN A 180 24.39 2.34 7.61
N SER A 181 25.09 1.84 8.62
CA SER A 181 26.05 2.64 9.43
C SER A 181 25.42 3.88 10.10
N GLY A 182 24.15 3.77 10.56
CA GLY A 182 23.49 4.88 11.27
C GLY A 182 22.87 5.97 10.39
N THR A 183 22.96 5.88 9.07
CA THR A 183 22.36 6.85 8.14
C THR A 183 21.42 6.14 7.16
N ASP A 184 20.30 6.77 6.85
CA ASP A 184 19.35 6.25 5.87
C ASP A 184 20.01 6.11 4.49
N TYR A 185 20.10 4.87 3.97
CA TYR A 185 20.71 4.57 2.67
C TYR A 185 20.09 5.41 1.53
N TYR A 186 18.80 5.68 1.62
CA TYR A 186 18.08 6.44 0.62
C TYR A 186 18.51 7.92 0.57
N LEU A 187 18.70 8.55 1.73
CA LEU A 187 19.23 9.91 1.80
C LEU A 187 20.68 9.99 1.33
N GLN A 188 21.50 9.01 1.69
CA GLN A 188 22.88 8.93 1.17
C GLN A 188 22.90 8.84 -0.36
N ASP A 189 22.05 8.01 -0.95
CA ASP A 189 21.98 7.84 -2.39
C ASP A 189 21.48 9.11 -3.10
N ILE A 190 20.53 9.85 -2.50
CA ILE A 190 20.09 11.15 -3.02
C ILE A 190 21.25 12.15 -2.99
N ILE A 191 21.96 12.28 -1.87
CA ILE A 191 23.10 13.19 -1.73
C ILE A 191 24.19 12.83 -2.72
N LYS A 192 24.53 11.55 -2.84
CA LYS A 192 25.53 11.05 -3.81
C LYS A 192 25.18 11.39 -5.25
N THR A 193 23.91 11.28 -5.62
CA THR A 193 23.47 11.51 -7.01
C THR A 193 23.50 12.99 -7.38
N ASP A 194 23.43 13.89 -6.40
CA ASP A 194 23.38 15.33 -6.61
C ASP A 194 24.76 15.99 -6.75
N LEU A 195 25.81 15.37 -6.21
CA LEU A 195 27.16 15.88 -6.30
C LEU A 195 27.77 15.66 -7.70
N ASP A 196 28.39 16.67 -8.25
CA ASP A 196 29.16 16.55 -9.48
C ASP A 196 30.50 15.81 -9.25
N ALA A 197 31.20 15.47 -10.34
CA ALA A 197 32.46 14.74 -10.24
C ALA A 197 33.56 15.52 -9.51
N LYS A 198 33.59 16.85 -9.62
CA LYS A 198 34.57 17.72 -8.96
C LYS A 198 34.29 17.81 -7.47
N GLU A 199 33.02 17.96 -7.09
CA GLU A 199 32.59 17.99 -5.68
C GLU A 199 32.91 16.69 -4.97
N ARG A 200 32.67 15.55 -5.62
CA ARG A 200 33.04 14.22 -5.05
C ARG A 200 34.51 14.08 -4.82
N VAL A 201 35.35 14.52 -5.78
CA VAL A 201 36.80 14.50 -5.63
C VAL A 201 37.23 15.44 -4.49
N ALA A 202 36.65 16.64 -4.41
CA ALA A 202 36.95 17.59 -3.35
C ALA A 202 36.64 17.02 -1.95
N LEU A 203 35.46 16.41 -1.78
CA LEU A 203 35.07 15.73 -0.53
C LEU A 203 35.98 14.55 -0.21
N SER A 204 36.35 13.74 -1.20
CA SER A 204 37.28 12.62 -1.01
C SER A 204 38.66 13.09 -0.55
N VAL A 205 39.17 14.20 -1.12
CA VAL A 205 40.47 14.79 -0.71
C VAL A 205 40.37 15.38 0.69
N ALA A 206 39.27 16.09 1.02
CA ALA A 206 39.05 16.65 2.35
C ALA A 206 38.97 15.54 3.41
N TYR A 207 38.25 14.47 3.13
CA TYR A 207 38.13 13.34 4.05
C TYR A 207 39.46 12.59 4.26
N ARG A 208 40.24 12.42 3.20
CA ARG A 208 41.59 11.85 3.31
C ARG A 208 42.48 12.72 4.19
N LYS A 209 42.46 14.04 4.00
CA LYS A 209 43.21 14.97 4.87
C LYS A 209 42.81 14.87 6.36
N LEU A 210 41.51 14.71 6.63
CA LEU A 210 41.01 14.49 8.00
C LEU A 210 41.62 13.23 8.62
N LYS A 211 41.68 12.12 7.87
CA LYS A 211 42.30 10.86 8.32
C LYS A 211 43.81 10.99 8.54
N GLU A 212 44.49 11.73 7.67
CA GLU A 212 45.93 12.03 7.82
C GLU A 212 46.20 12.87 9.10
N ILE A 213 45.39 13.91 9.32
CA ILE A 213 45.47 14.74 10.53
C ILE A 213 45.25 13.91 11.80
N PHE A 214 44.24 13.00 11.76
CA PHE A 214 43.98 12.11 12.90
C PHE A 214 45.21 11.23 13.22
N SER A 215 45.83 10.64 12.19
CA SER A 215 47.02 9.80 12.37
C SER A 215 48.24 10.57 12.93
N GLN A 216 48.25 11.88 12.74
CA GLN A 216 49.33 12.76 13.23
C GLN A 216 49.10 13.32 14.64
N GLN A 217 47.92 13.08 15.25
CA GLN A 217 47.63 13.53 16.63
C GLN A 217 48.63 12.91 17.63
N GLU A 218 49.04 13.70 18.60
CA GLU A 218 50.01 13.25 19.61
C GLU A 218 49.54 12.02 20.39
N SER A 219 48.25 11.92 20.71
CA SER A 219 47.68 10.74 21.36
C SER A 219 47.84 9.46 20.53
N ILE A 220 47.66 9.55 19.20
CA ILE A 220 47.85 8.41 18.30
C ILE A 220 49.31 8.03 18.15
N LYS A 221 50.20 9.05 18.11
CA LYS A 221 51.67 8.82 18.10
C LYS A 221 52.14 8.12 19.37
N GLU A 222 51.63 8.55 20.55
CA GLU A 222 51.93 7.89 21.82
C GLU A 222 51.45 6.44 21.87
N ILE A 223 50.23 6.19 21.42
CA ILE A 223 49.68 4.82 21.32
C ILE A 223 50.58 3.96 20.40
N ASN A 224 50.95 4.48 19.25
CA ASN A 224 51.82 3.77 18.30
C ASN A 224 53.20 3.53 18.87
N LYS A 225 53.77 4.51 19.60
CA LYS A 225 55.06 4.34 20.29
C LYS A 225 54.96 3.25 21.36
N ASN A 226 53.87 3.21 22.12
CA ASN A 226 53.67 2.17 23.14
C ASN A 226 53.46 0.79 22.51
N LEU A 227 52.82 0.70 21.34
CA LEU A 227 52.67 -0.56 20.61
C LEU A 227 54.03 -1.05 20.05
N THR A 228 54.87 -0.14 19.55
CA THR A 228 56.20 -0.47 19.06
C THR A 228 57.12 -1.01 20.17
N THR A 229 56.97 -0.55 21.44
CA THR A 229 57.73 -1.07 22.60
C THR A 229 57.39 -2.53 22.91
N LYS A 230 56.27 -3.08 22.41
CA LYS A 230 55.88 -4.50 22.55
C LYS A 230 56.44 -5.40 21.45
N LYS A 231 57.38 -4.89 20.65
CA LYS A 231 58.10 -5.67 19.65
C LYS A 231 58.88 -6.82 20.33
N GLY A 232 58.84 -8.00 19.74
CA GLY A 232 59.41 -9.22 20.32
C GLY A 232 58.51 -9.97 21.31
N ALA A 233 57.51 -9.29 21.93
CA ALA A 233 56.53 -9.94 22.81
C ALA A 233 55.27 -10.42 22.08
N ILE A 234 54.85 -9.69 21.02
CA ILE A 234 53.65 -9.99 20.20
C ILE A 234 54.05 -10.33 18.77
N THR A 235 54.99 -9.59 18.19
CA THR A 235 55.50 -9.78 16.81
C THR A 235 56.90 -9.18 16.71
N ASP A 236 57.73 -9.70 15.78
CA ASP A 236 59.04 -9.14 15.47
C ASP A 236 58.97 -7.87 14.57
N LYS A 237 57.76 -7.47 14.16
CA LYS A 237 57.51 -6.28 13.34
C LYS A 237 57.00 -5.13 14.18
N ASP A 238 57.16 -3.91 13.69
CA ASP A 238 56.58 -2.71 14.34
C ASP A 238 55.07 -2.72 14.14
N LEU A 239 54.34 -2.76 15.26
CA LEU A 239 52.87 -2.71 15.29
C LEU A 239 52.40 -1.25 15.46
N SER A 240 51.51 -0.79 14.61
CA SER A 240 50.90 0.50 14.66
C SER A 240 49.43 0.48 14.29
N ILE A 241 48.66 1.41 14.74
CA ILE A 241 47.25 1.64 14.37
C ILE A 241 47.16 2.88 13.47
N SER A 242 46.28 2.80 12.48
CA SER A 242 45.89 3.92 11.62
C SER A 242 44.42 3.78 11.23
N ILE A 243 43.80 4.86 10.74
CA ILE A 243 42.46 4.80 10.18
C ILE A 243 42.52 4.10 8.80
N ASP A 244 41.54 3.23 8.54
CA ASP A 244 41.39 2.59 7.24
C ASP A 244 41.14 3.66 6.14
N ILE A 245 42.08 3.73 5.18
CA ILE A 245 42.02 4.63 4.02
C ILE A 245 41.47 3.94 2.76
N SER A 246 41.04 2.69 2.88
CA SER A 246 40.44 1.95 1.75
C SER A 246 39.13 2.61 1.25
N GLN A 247 38.75 2.29 0.03
CA GLN A 247 37.48 2.76 -0.54
C GLN A 247 36.24 2.28 0.24
N LYS A 248 36.35 1.20 1.03
CA LYS A 248 35.27 0.70 1.89
C LYS A 248 34.96 1.65 3.05
N SER A 249 35.94 2.41 3.52
CA SER A 249 35.82 3.42 4.57
C SER A 249 35.77 4.83 3.97
N ASN A 250 34.77 5.08 3.10
CA ASN A 250 34.64 6.34 2.36
C ASN A 250 33.80 7.37 3.13
N TRP A 251 33.99 8.66 2.81
CA TRP A 251 33.18 9.77 3.36
C TRP A 251 31.69 9.54 3.12
N GLU A 252 31.31 8.90 2.01
CA GLU A 252 29.93 8.63 1.61
C GLU A 252 29.12 7.86 2.66
N THR A 253 29.75 6.97 3.43
CA THR A 253 29.10 6.19 4.48
C THR A 253 29.08 6.90 5.85
N ASN A 254 29.84 7.98 5.99
CA ASN A 254 30.02 8.70 7.26
C ASN A 254 29.37 10.08 7.29
N LEU A 255 28.72 10.53 6.20
CA LEU A 255 27.94 11.76 6.22
C LEU A 255 26.56 11.51 6.82
N ILE A 256 26.21 12.36 7.78
CA ILE A 256 24.89 12.39 8.40
C ILE A 256 24.22 13.72 8.03
N PRO A 257 23.06 13.71 7.38
CA PRO A 257 22.31 14.93 7.12
C PRO A 257 21.80 15.53 8.44
N HIS A 258 21.75 16.84 8.51
CA HIS A 258 21.18 17.60 9.62
C HIS A 258 20.03 18.47 9.11
N LEU A 259 19.03 18.65 9.95
CA LEU A 259 17.95 19.61 9.77
C LEU A 259 17.94 20.51 11.02
N ASP A 260 18.08 21.82 10.84
CA ASP A 260 18.21 22.80 11.94
C ASP A 260 19.23 22.36 13.02
N ASP A 261 20.43 21.96 12.59
CA ASP A 261 21.54 21.48 13.44
C ASP A 261 21.29 20.14 14.17
N LEU A 262 20.10 19.53 14.02
CA LEU A 262 19.82 18.20 14.57
C LEU A 262 20.17 17.10 13.56
N PRO A 263 20.91 16.05 13.98
CA PRO A 263 21.11 14.87 13.15
C PRO A 263 19.77 14.28 12.69
N PHE A 264 19.68 13.90 11.42
CA PHE A 264 18.45 13.36 10.81
C PHE A 264 17.80 12.23 11.64
N GLN A 265 18.60 11.42 12.30
CA GLN A 265 18.14 10.31 13.14
C GLN A 265 17.40 10.76 14.42
N LEU A 266 17.61 12.00 14.86
CA LEU A 266 16.98 12.56 16.06
C LEU A 266 15.74 13.39 15.74
N ILE A 267 15.37 13.51 14.46
CA ILE A 267 14.17 14.20 14.01
C ILE A 267 12.98 13.21 14.09
N GLY A 268 11.77 13.71 14.32
CA GLY A 268 10.57 12.86 14.37
C GLY A 268 10.30 12.13 13.04
N ASP A 269 9.82 10.88 13.10
CA ASP A 269 9.61 10.01 11.94
C ASP A 269 8.78 10.65 10.82
N GLY A 270 7.76 11.43 11.17
CA GLY A 270 6.93 12.14 10.20
C GLY A 270 7.71 13.16 9.37
N GLU A 271 8.61 13.90 10.00
CA GLU A 271 9.46 14.89 9.33
C GLU A 271 10.55 14.21 8.50
N GLN A 272 11.13 13.12 9.01
CA GLN A 272 12.05 12.28 8.25
C GLN A 272 11.40 11.76 6.96
N ASN A 273 10.17 11.23 7.03
CA ASN A 273 9.45 10.72 5.88
C ASN A 273 9.08 11.84 4.89
N ALA A 274 8.58 12.97 5.38
CA ALA A 274 8.30 14.12 4.54
C ALA A 274 9.55 14.56 3.78
N LEU A 275 10.69 14.70 4.45
CA LEU A 275 11.95 15.11 3.83
C LEU A 275 12.43 14.11 2.77
N LYS A 276 12.37 12.80 3.05
CA LYS A 276 12.73 11.76 2.08
C LYS A 276 11.92 11.86 0.80
N ILE A 277 10.59 11.91 0.94
CA ILE A 277 9.69 11.96 -0.21
C ILE A 277 9.93 13.24 -1.00
N MET A 278 10.06 14.38 -0.30
CA MET A 278 10.29 15.66 -0.93
C MET A 278 11.62 15.73 -1.70
N LEU A 279 12.71 15.25 -1.11
CA LEU A 279 14.01 15.17 -1.79
C LEU A 279 13.96 14.25 -3.00
N ALA A 280 13.24 13.11 -2.89
CA ALA A 280 13.07 12.21 -4.01
C ALA A 280 12.27 12.85 -5.16
N LEU A 281 11.19 13.56 -4.84
CA LEU A 281 10.38 14.27 -5.83
C LEU A 281 11.15 15.42 -6.49
N GLU A 282 11.92 16.19 -5.72
CA GLU A 282 12.68 17.32 -6.26
C GLU A 282 13.85 16.89 -7.15
N ARG A 283 14.50 15.78 -6.84
CA ARG A 283 15.77 15.41 -7.47
C ARG A 283 15.68 14.18 -8.37
N LYS A 284 15.17 13.06 -7.87
CA LYS A 284 15.10 11.81 -8.64
C LYS A 284 13.93 11.77 -9.59
N ALA A 285 12.76 12.23 -9.15
CA ALA A 285 11.55 12.20 -9.97
C ALA A 285 11.71 13.05 -11.26
N VAL A 286 12.45 14.15 -11.21
CA VAL A 286 12.70 14.98 -12.40
C VAL A 286 13.36 14.19 -13.54
N LYS A 287 14.25 13.25 -13.22
CA LYS A 287 14.99 12.43 -14.19
C LYS A 287 14.36 11.07 -14.45
N SER A 288 13.26 10.72 -13.77
CA SER A 288 12.60 9.41 -13.86
C SER A 288 11.38 9.45 -14.75
N ASN A 289 11.12 8.34 -15.44
CA ASN A 289 9.91 8.12 -16.26
C ASN A 289 8.81 7.47 -15.41
N ILE A 290 9.21 6.64 -14.43
CA ILE A 290 8.33 5.86 -13.57
C ILE A 290 8.66 6.19 -12.11
N ILE A 291 7.63 6.43 -11.31
CA ILE A 291 7.75 6.76 -9.89
C ILE A 291 6.88 5.78 -9.10
N LEU A 292 7.50 5.05 -8.19
CA LEU A 292 6.81 4.20 -7.23
C LEU A 292 6.84 4.88 -5.87
N ILE A 293 5.69 4.96 -5.21
CA ILE A 293 5.55 5.54 -3.87
C ILE A 293 4.80 4.55 -2.98
N GLU A 294 5.41 4.14 -1.88
CA GLU A 294 4.81 3.24 -0.92
C GLU A 294 4.36 4.00 0.31
N GLU A 295 3.04 3.92 0.58
CA GLU A 295 2.37 4.48 1.75
C GLU A 295 2.84 5.90 2.14
N PRO A 296 2.66 6.88 1.25
CA PRO A 296 3.18 8.24 1.47
C PRO A 296 2.61 8.93 2.72
N GLU A 297 1.48 8.45 3.21
CA GLU A 297 0.80 8.95 4.40
C GLU A 297 1.45 8.57 5.73
N ASN A 298 2.35 7.60 5.75
CA ASN A 298 2.90 7.06 6.99
C ASN A 298 3.64 8.13 7.79
N HIS A 299 3.24 8.26 9.06
CA HIS A 299 3.78 9.23 10.03
C HIS A 299 3.61 10.70 9.65
N LEU A 300 2.85 11.05 8.59
CA LEU A 300 2.63 12.44 8.20
C LEU A 300 1.45 13.07 8.94
N SER A 301 1.61 14.34 9.32
CA SER A 301 0.48 15.17 9.73
C SER A 301 -0.44 15.45 8.53
N PHE A 302 -1.70 15.82 8.82
CA PHE A 302 -2.66 16.16 7.76
C PHE A 302 -2.17 17.28 6.84
N SER A 303 -1.54 18.32 7.39
CA SER A 303 -0.98 19.42 6.60
C SER A 303 0.20 18.99 5.73
N SER A 304 1.12 18.19 6.29
CA SER A 304 2.27 17.65 5.56
C SER A 304 1.82 16.74 4.42
N MET A 305 0.82 15.89 4.65
CA MET A 305 0.23 15.03 3.64
C MET A 305 -0.43 15.83 2.50
N ASN A 306 -1.17 16.89 2.81
CA ASN A 306 -1.78 17.76 1.79
C ASN A 306 -0.72 18.44 0.91
N THR A 307 0.35 18.95 1.53
CA THR A 307 1.50 19.54 0.82
C THR A 307 2.18 18.51 -0.08
N LEU A 308 2.38 17.29 0.41
CA LEU A 308 2.98 16.20 -0.34
C LEU A 308 2.13 15.82 -1.57
N ILE A 309 0.82 15.64 -1.41
CA ILE A 309 -0.07 15.31 -2.54
C ILE A 309 -0.03 16.39 -3.62
N THR A 310 -0.01 17.68 -3.22
CA THR A 310 0.12 18.79 -4.15
C THR A 310 1.43 18.69 -4.95
N LYS A 311 2.55 18.43 -4.27
CA LYS A 311 3.84 18.27 -4.92
C LYS A 311 3.96 17.04 -5.81
N ILE A 312 3.34 15.91 -5.43
CA ILE A 312 3.26 14.72 -6.29
C ILE A 312 2.60 15.11 -7.62
N ARG A 313 1.48 15.83 -7.58
CA ARG A 313 0.78 16.28 -8.79
C ARG A 313 1.63 17.21 -9.68
N GLU A 314 2.27 18.20 -9.05
CA GLU A 314 3.07 19.21 -9.78
C GLU A 314 4.35 18.64 -10.40
N LYS A 315 5.07 17.79 -9.64
CA LYS A 315 6.41 17.30 -10.04
C LYS A 315 6.38 16.04 -10.90
N CYS A 316 5.25 15.36 -10.92
CA CYS A 316 5.10 14.07 -11.59
C CYS A 316 4.27 14.17 -12.89
N GLU A 317 3.94 15.36 -13.35
CA GLU A 317 3.26 15.57 -14.63
C GLU A 317 4.06 14.95 -15.79
N GLY A 318 3.37 14.22 -16.67
CA GLY A 318 3.98 13.52 -17.81
C GLY A 318 4.78 12.26 -17.44
N LYS A 319 4.64 11.74 -16.21
CA LYS A 319 5.31 10.53 -15.73
C LYS A 319 4.28 9.51 -15.26
N GLN A 320 4.66 8.24 -15.29
CA GLN A 320 3.83 7.19 -14.71
C GLN A 320 4.11 7.05 -13.22
N ILE A 321 3.05 7.11 -12.41
CA ILE A 321 3.12 7.01 -10.97
C ILE A 321 2.32 5.78 -10.52
N ILE A 322 2.91 4.97 -9.65
CA ILE A 322 2.23 3.86 -8.99
C ILE A 322 2.37 4.06 -7.48
N ILE A 323 1.25 4.27 -6.79
CA ILE A 323 1.20 4.56 -5.36
C ILE A 323 0.45 3.43 -4.65
N SER A 324 1.00 2.89 -3.55
CA SER A 324 0.21 2.12 -2.59
C SER A 324 -0.24 3.01 -1.45
N THR A 325 -1.50 2.88 -1.01
CA THR A 325 -2.03 3.69 0.09
C THR A 325 -3.12 2.97 0.87
N HIS A 326 -3.20 3.28 2.17
CA HIS A 326 -4.32 2.96 3.06
C HIS A 326 -5.11 4.22 3.48
N SER A 327 -4.78 5.39 2.93
CA SER A 327 -5.41 6.65 3.26
C SER A 327 -6.58 6.99 2.34
N THR A 328 -7.78 7.07 2.90
CA THR A 328 -8.97 7.61 2.21
C THR A 328 -8.70 9.01 1.65
N TYR A 329 -7.97 9.83 2.39
CA TYR A 329 -7.66 11.20 1.98
C TYR A 329 -6.75 11.23 0.75
N VAL A 330 -5.70 10.42 0.72
CA VAL A 330 -4.79 10.28 -0.43
C VAL A 330 -5.57 9.83 -1.66
N LEU A 331 -6.37 8.76 -1.51
CA LEU A 331 -7.20 8.21 -2.58
C LEU A 331 -8.16 9.26 -3.15
N ASN A 332 -8.94 9.91 -2.30
CA ASN A 332 -9.93 10.88 -2.75
C ASN A 332 -9.28 12.11 -3.41
N LYS A 333 -8.18 12.61 -2.85
CA LYS A 333 -7.45 13.77 -3.41
C LYS A 333 -6.79 13.46 -4.75
N LEU A 334 -6.21 12.29 -4.92
CA LEU A 334 -5.55 11.88 -6.16
C LEU A 334 -6.55 11.44 -7.23
N GLY A 335 -7.75 11.03 -6.84
CA GLY A 335 -8.87 10.69 -7.72
C GLY A 335 -9.18 9.21 -7.73
N LEU A 336 -10.45 8.90 -7.47
CA LEU A 336 -10.98 7.53 -7.42
C LEU A 336 -10.89 6.81 -8.78
N GLU A 337 -10.87 7.55 -9.87
CA GLU A 337 -10.71 7.03 -11.24
C GLU A 337 -9.38 6.28 -11.45
N ASN A 338 -8.38 6.59 -10.62
CA ASN A 338 -7.05 5.98 -10.67
C ASN A 338 -6.90 4.77 -9.75
N LEU A 339 -7.98 4.39 -9.08
CA LEU A 339 -7.98 3.27 -8.12
C LEU A 339 -7.85 1.92 -8.83
N ILE A 340 -6.96 1.09 -8.29
CA ILE A 340 -6.84 -0.33 -8.57
C ILE A 340 -7.02 -1.08 -7.26
N LEU A 341 -8.19 -1.67 -7.06
CA LEU A 341 -8.50 -2.50 -5.90
C LEU A 341 -7.92 -3.89 -6.08
N LEU A 342 -7.11 -4.31 -5.12
CA LEU A 342 -6.55 -5.66 -5.04
C LEU A 342 -7.37 -6.50 -4.06
N TYR A 343 -7.90 -7.62 -4.53
CA TYR A 343 -8.65 -8.56 -3.71
C TYR A 343 -8.52 -9.99 -4.26
N ASN A 344 -8.07 -10.93 -3.44
CA ASN A 344 -7.93 -12.36 -3.80
C ASN A 344 -7.21 -12.61 -5.14
N ASN A 345 -6.06 -11.99 -5.35
CA ASN A 345 -5.27 -12.05 -6.59
C ASN A 345 -6.02 -11.56 -7.85
N LYS A 346 -7.07 -10.77 -7.67
CA LYS A 346 -7.81 -10.08 -8.74
C LYS A 346 -7.71 -8.58 -8.57
N THR A 347 -7.94 -7.89 -9.66
CA THR A 347 -7.95 -6.41 -9.68
C THR A 347 -9.29 -5.90 -10.18
N THR A 348 -9.78 -4.83 -9.57
CA THR A 348 -10.97 -4.09 -10.02
C THR A 348 -10.63 -2.60 -10.03
N THR A 349 -11.18 -1.86 -10.99
CA THR A 349 -10.90 -0.43 -11.19
C THR A 349 -12.19 0.38 -11.19
N LEU A 350 -12.10 1.69 -10.98
CA LEU A 350 -13.22 2.65 -11.02
C LEU A 350 -13.17 3.54 -12.27
N LYS A 351 -12.83 2.98 -13.43
CA LYS A 351 -12.63 3.74 -14.68
C LYS A 351 -13.90 4.44 -15.18
N ASN A 352 -15.08 3.84 -14.96
CA ASN A 352 -16.36 4.35 -15.49
C ASN A 352 -17.14 5.16 -14.44
N LEU A 353 -16.49 5.53 -13.33
CA LEU A 353 -17.15 6.35 -12.30
C LEU A 353 -17.58 7.71 -12.89
N PRO A 354 -18.82 8.17 -12.65
CA PRO A 354 -19.31 9.44 -13.17
C PRO A 354 -18.42 10.63 -12.76
N ASN A 355 -18.16 11.53 -13.70
CA ASN A 355 -17.28 12.70 -13.48
C ASN A 355 -17.70 13.56 -12.28
N ASP A 356 -19.00 13.71 -12.06
CA ASP A 356 -19.54 14.46 -10.91
C ASP A 356 -19.19 13.80 -9.59
N THR A 357 -19.23 12.47 -9.53
CA THR A 357 -18.87 11.70 -8.34
C THR A 357 -17.36 11.76 -8.08
N GLN A 358 -16.54 11.63 -9.13
CA GLN A 358 -15.09 11.85 -9.03
C GLN A 358 -14.77 13.24 -8.47
N LYS A 359 -15.37 14.30 -9.06
CA LYS A 359 -15.19 15.68 -8.63
C LYS A 359 -15.65 15.91 -7.20
N TYR A 360 -16.78 15.31 -6.82
CA TYR A 360 -17.34 15.42 -5.46
C TYR A 360 -16.33 14.96 -4.40
N PHE A 361 -15.81 13.74 -4.50
CA PHE A 361 -14.85 13.20 -3.53
C PHE A 361 -13.50 13.90 -3.58
N LYS A 362 -13.08 14.39 -4.74
CA LYS A 362 -11.82 15.15 -4.90
C LYS A 362 -11.87 16.51 -4.16
N ILE A 363 -13.03 17.15 -4.16
CA ILE A 363 -13.25 18.43 -3.44
C ILE A 363 -13.47 18.18 -1.95
N LEU A 364 -14.17 17.11 -1.59
CA LEU A 364 -14.52 16.72 -0.24
C LEU A 364 -13.83 15.40 0.16
N PRO A 365 -12.51 15.39 0.34
CA PRO A 365 -11.75 14.15 0.51
C PRO A 365 -11.92 13.46 1.88
N GLY A 366 -12.64 14.09 2.81
CA GLY A 366 -12.88 13.55 4.15
C GLY A 366 -13.99 12.49 4.25
N TYR A 367 -14.57 12.04 3.13
CA TYR A 367 -15.55 10.94 3.12
C TYR A 367 -14.87 9.57 3.12
N ASP A 368 -15.45 8.62 3.83
CA ASP A 368 -14.90 7.28 4.08
C ASP A 368 -15.09 6.31 2.88
N THR A 369 -14.72 6.75 1.68
CA THR A 369 -14.84 5.96 0.46
C THR A 369 -14.03 4.67 0.51
N LEU A 370 -12.89 4.69 1.19
CA LEU A 370 -12.03 3.51 1.32
C LEU A 370 -12.70 2.41 2.16
N ARG A 371 -13.46 2.77 3.18
CA ARG A 371 -14.26 1.80 3.96
C ARG A 371 -15.24 1.06 3.05
N LEU A 372 -15.97 1.78 2.18
CA LEU A 372 -16.86 1.16 1.19
C LEU A 372 -16.09 0.26 0.20
N VAL A 373 -14.96 0.74 -0.31
CA VAL A 373 -14.13 0.00 -1.27
C VAL A 373 -13.63 -1.33 -0.67
N LEU A 374 -13.21 -1.34 0.59
CA LEU A 374 -12.65 -2.52 1.27
C LEU A 374 -13.71 -3.43 1.90
N ALA A 375 -14.89 -2.90 2.28
CA ALA A 375 -15.93 -3.70 2.92
C ALA A 375 -16.37 -4.89 2.05
N LYS A 376 -16.66 -6.02 2.68
CA LYS A 376 -17.31 -7.16 2.03
C LYS A 376 -18.78 -6.85 1.73
N LYS A 377 -19.47 -6.29 2.72
CA LYS A 377 -20.84 -5.76 2.64
C LYS A 377 -20.87 -4.44 3.38
N ALA A 378 -21.59 -3.44 2.88
CA ALA A 378 -21.72 -2.14 3.55
C ALA A 378 -23.19 -1.82 3.83
N ILE A 379 -23.43 -1.19 4.99
CA ILE A 379 -24.70 -0.54 5.32
C ILE A 379 -24.44 0.96 5.32
N LEU A 380 -25.01 1.67 4.35
CA LEU A 380 -24.89 3.12 4.25
C LEU A 380 -26.03 3.78 5.04
N VAL A 381 -25.71 4.73 5.87
CA VAL A 381 -26.65 5.48 6.72
C VAL A 381 -26.46 6.99 6.57
N GLU A 382 -27.47 7.80 6.92
CA GLU A 382 -27.40 9.25 6.72
C GLU A 382 -26.41 9.93 7.66
N GLY A 383 -26.40 9.53 8.93
CA GLY A 383 -25.62 10.18 9.95
C GLY A 383 -25.17 9.28 11.09
N PRO A 384 -24.43 9.86 12.06
CA PRO A 384 -23.91 9.10 13.21
C PRO A 384 -25.00 8.49 14.09
N SER A 385 -26.18 9.13 14.18
CA SER A 385 -27.30 8.59 14.97
C SER A 385 -27.83 7.29 14.36
N ASP A 386 -28.00 7.27 13.04
CA ASP A 386 -28.46 6.09 12.31
C ASP A 386 -27.41 4.98 12.40
N GLU A 387 -26.11 5.33 12.30
CA GLU A 387 -25.01 4.39 12.44
C GLU A 387 -25.06 3.65 13.78
N LEU A 388 -25.24 4.37 14.89
CA LEU A 388 -25.35 3.79 16.23
C LEU A 388 -26.58 2.89 16.38
N VAL A 389 -27.75 3.34 15.89
CA VAL A 389 -28.99 2.57 15.99
C VAL A 389 -28.92 1.30 15.15
N VAL A 390 -28.41 1.35 13.93
CA VAL A 390 -28.23 0.18 13.06
C VAL A 390 -27.23 -0.80 13.67
N GLN A 391 -26.12 -0.31 14.23
CA GLN A 391 -25.14 -1.17 14.91
C GLN A 391 -25.75 -1.85 16.15
N LYS A 392 -26.58 -1.14 16.92
CA LYS A 392 -27.32 -1.71 18.07
C LYS A 392 -28.30 -2.79 17.62
N ALA A 393 -29.09 -2.51 16.58
CA ALA A 393 -30.03 -3.48 16.02
C ALA A 393 -29.30 -4.76 15.56
N TYR A 394 -28.20 -4.59 14.85
CA TYR A 394 -27.38 -5.70 14.40
C TYR A 394 -26.83 -6.53 15.59
N LYS A 395 -26.27 -5.85 16.60
CA LYS A 395 -25.74 -6.49 17.81
C LYS A 395 -26.83 -7.24 18.56
N THR A 396 -28.02 -6.67 18.69
CA THR A 396 -29.16 -7.32 19.37
C THR A 396 -29.59 -8.59 18.66
N LYS A 397 -29.50 -8.65 17.32
CA LYS A 397 -29.93 -9.79 16.51
C LYS A 397 -28.86 -10.86 16.36
N HIS A 398 -27.59 -10.48 16.22
CA HIS A 398 -26.49 -11.35 15.86
C HIS A 398 -25.48 -11.59 16.99
N ASP A 399 -25.68 -10.94 18.15
CA ASP A 399 -24.78 -10.98 19.31
C ASP A 399 -23.32 -10.53 19.01
N LYS A 400 -23.16 -9.77 17.94
CA LYS A 400 -21.87 -9.23 17.44
C LYS A 400 -22.11 -7.89 16.76
N LEU A 401 -21.08 -7.04 16.73
CA LEU A 401 -21.12 -5.84 15.90
C LEU A 401 -21.05 -6.18 14.40
N PRO A 402 -21.59 -5.34 13.51
CA PRO A 402 -21.53 -5.58 12.06
C PRO A 402 -20.10 -5.84 11.55
N ILE A 403 -19.14 -5.07 12.03
CA ILE A 403 -17.73 -5.16 11.63
C ILE A 403 -17.12 -6.55 11.92
N ASP A 404 -17.54 -7.20 13.01
CA ASP A 404 -17.06 -8.54 13.39
C ASP A 404 -17.48 -9.62 12.37
N ASN A 405 -18.53 -9.35 11.60
CA ASN A 405 -19.04 -10.20 10.53
C ASN A 405 -18.65 -9.71 9.12
N GLY A 406 -17.75 -8.72 9.04
CA GLY A 406 -17.29 -8.14 7.76
C GLY A 406 -18.33 -7.23 7.08
N VAL A 407 -19.32 -6.74 7.85
CA VAL A 407 -20.29 -5.73 7.42
C VAL A 407 -19.86 -4.38 7.99
N ASP A 408 -19.65 -3.39 7.13
CA ASP A 408 -19.25 -2.05 7.58
C ASP A 408 -20.44 -1.10 7.52
N THR A 409 -20.74 -0.42 8.63
CA THR A 409 -21.79 0.60 8.70
C THR A 409 -21.15 1.96 8.49
N ILE A 410 -21.51 2.66 7.40
CA ILE A 410 -20.82 3.86 6.94
C ILE A 410 -21.80 5.03 6.86
N SER A 411 -21.53 6.09 7.63
CA SER A 411 -22.27 7.34 7.52
C SER A 411 -21.85 8.13 6.27
N VAL A 412 -22.80 8.41 5.38
CA VAL A 412 -22.58 9.23 4.18
C VAL A 412 -22.69 10.74 4.45
N ARG A 413 -22.89 11.14 5.71
CA ARG A 413 -22.97 12.54 6.16
C ARG A 413 -24.00 13.35 5.38
N GLY A 414 -25.25 12.88 5.33
CA GLY A 414 -26.37 13.52 4.67
C GLY A 414 -26.77 12.87 3.35
N LEU A 415 -27.12 13.63 2.33
CA LEU A 415 -27.79 13.14 1.12
C LEU A 415 -26.85 12.57 0.03
N SER A 416 -25.65 12.17 0.38
CA SER A 416 -24.61 11.74 -0.62
C SER A 416 -24.71 10.28 -1.03
N PHE A 417 -25.76 9.55 -0.69
CA PHE A 417 -25.91 8.12 -1.02
C PHE A 417 -25.60 7.80 -2.50
N THR A 418 -26.14 8.60 -3.43
CA THR A 418 -25.94 8.35 -4.87
C THR A 418 -24.46 8.32 -5.25
N ARG A 419 -23.61 9.13 -4.61
CA ARG A 419 -22.17 9.15 -4.86
C ARG A 419 -21.48 7.86 -4.38
N PHE A 420 -21.91 7.32 -3.24
CA PHE A 420 -21.44 6.03 -2.75
C PHE A 420 -21.99 4.86 -3.57
N LEU A 421 -23.24 4.97 -4.02
CA LEU A 421 -23.87 3.96 -4.87
C LEU A 421 -23.22 3.89 -6.26
N ASP A 422 -22.72 5.00 -6.80
CA ASP A 422 -21.91 4.98 -8.03
C ASP A 422 -20.66 4.11 -7.87
N ILE A 423 -19.95 4.24 -6.73
CA ILE A 423 -18.79 3.40 -6.41
C ILE A 423 -19.21 1.94 -6.21
N ALA A 424 -20.27 1.70 -5.43
CA ALA A 424 -20.77 0.37 -5.13
C ALA A 424 -21.17 -0.40 -6.39
N LYS A 425 -21.84 0.28 -7.33
CA LYS A 425 -22.25 -0.27 -8.63
C LYS A 425 -21.04 -0.67 -9.48
N GLU A 426 -20.05 0.20 -9.60
CA GLU A 426 -18.85 -0.06 -10.41
C GLU A 426 -18.00 -1.23 -9.83
N LEU A 427 -17.95 -1.33 -8.50
CA LEU A 427 -17.23 -2.41 -7.80
C LEU A 427 -18.08 -3.66 -7.55
N GLU A 428 -19.34 -3.68 -7.98
CA GLU A 428 -20.29 -4.76 -7.71
C GLU A 428 -20.38 -5.14 -6.22
N LYS A 429 -20.39 -4.14 -5.32
CA LYS A 429 -20.43 -4.33 -3.88
C LYS A 429 -21.83 -4.63 -3.38
N ASP A 430 -21.92 -5.47 -2.33
CA ASP A 430 -23.14 -5.67 -1.56
C ASP A 430 -23.39 -4.48 -0.66
N VAL A 431 -24.42 -3.70 -0.98
CA VAL A 431 -24.72 -2.45 -0.24
C VAL A 431 -26.21 -2.41 0.13
N VAL A 432 -26.44 -2.10 1.39
CA VAL A 432 -27.78 -1.77 1.91
C VAL A 432 -27.79 -0.30 2.29
N VAL A 433 -28.72 0.47 1.76
CA VAL A 433 -28.96 1.86 2.17
C VAL A 433 -30.08 1.88 3.20
N VAL A 434 -29.82 2.50 4.33
CA VAL A 434 -30.83 2.80 5.35
C VAL A 434 -31.06 4.32 5.33
N THR A 435 -32.21 4.76 4.90
CA THR A 435 -32.51 6.19 4.70
C THR A 435 -33.88 6.53 5.23
N ASP A 436 -34.04 7.77 5.68
CA ASP A 436 -35.31 8.39 6.00
C ASP A 436 -36.18 8.47 4.73
N ASN A 437 -37.51 8.52 4.88
CA ASN A 437 -38.42 8.68 3.74
C ASN A 437 -38.84 10.13 3.48
N ASP A 438 -38.40 11.07 4.32
CA ASP A 438 -38.67 12.50 4.20
C ASP A 438 -40.15 12.85 4.00
N GLY A 439 -41.06 11.94 4.36
CA GLY A 439 -42.50 12.08 4.16
C GLY A 439 -43.03 11.68 2.77
N ASP A 440 -42.17 11.19 1.89
CA ASP A 440 -42.52 10.73 0.54
C ASP A 440 -41.65 9.54 0.11
N TYR A 441 -42.02 8.34 0.56
CA TYR A 441 -41.25 7.14 0.24
C TYR A 441 -41.22 6.78 -1.27
N GLU A 442 -42.29 7.20 -2.03
CA GLU A 442 -42.31 6.94 -3.48
C GLU A 442 -41.22 7.73 -4.22
N ASN A 443 -40.95 8.95 -3.76
CA ASN A 443 -39.88 9.76 -4.31
C ASN A 443 -38.49 9.15 -4.00
N ILE A 444 -38.31 8.57 -2.81
CA ILE A 444 -37.11 7.84 -2.45
C ILE A 444 -36.92 6.63 -3.40
N ASP A 445 -37.97 5.84 -3.64
CA ASP A 445 -37.89 4.70 -4.57
C ASP A 445 -37.52 5.15 -5.99
N LYS A 446 -38.15 6.22 -6.50
CA LYS A 446 -37.81 6.77 -7.82
C LYS A 446 -36.36 7.24 -7.92
N LYS A 447 -35.85 7.89 -6.86
CA LYS A 447 -34.49 8.39 -6.78
C LYS A 447 -33.45 7.28 -6.89
N TYR A 448 -33.68 6.14 -6.22
CA TYR A 448 -32.73 5.04 -6.16
C TYR A 448 -32.98 3.92 -7.17
N LYS A 449 -34.10 3.96 -7.90
CA LYS A 449 -34.46 2.98 -8.93
C LYS A 449 -33.32 2.69 -9.94
N PRO A 450 -32.55 3.68 -10.46
CA PRO A 450 -31.45 3.40 -11.38
C PRO A 450 -30.35 2.49 -10.82
N TYR A 451 -30.23 2.39 -9.51
CA TYR A 451 -29.25 1.54 -8.83
C TYR A 451 -29.83 0.16 -8.55
N THR A 452 -31.05 0.07 -8.04
CA THR A 452 -31.72 -1.20 -7.72
C THR A 452 -32.08 -2.00 -8.98
N ASP A 453 -32.51 -1.35 -10.07
CA ASP A 453 -32.79 -2.00 -11.36
C ASP A 453 -31.48 -2.51 -12.04
N SER A 454 -30.33 -1.95 -11.72
CA SER A 454 -29.05 -2.27 -12.33
C SER A 454 -28.24 -3.32 -11.57
N SER A 455 -28.58 -3.62 -10.31
CA SER A 455 -27.81 -4.54 -9.47
C SER A 455 -28.64 -5.11 -8.32
N ASP A 456 -28.74 -6.43 -8.25
CA ASP A 456 -29.36 -7.14 -7.12
C ASP A 456 -28.58 -7.02 -5.81
N LYS A 457 -27.35 -6.50 -5.87
CA LYS A 457 -26.47 -6.27 -4.72
C LYS A 457 -26.76 -4.96 -3.98
N ILE A 458 -27.61 -4.09 -4.55
CA ILE A 458 -27.95 -2.81 -3.95
C ILE A 458 -29.39 -2.87 -3.46
N LYS A 459 -29.59 -2.74 -2.15
CA LYS A 459 -30.90 -2.74 -1.49
C LYS A 459 -31.16 -1.41 -0.80
N ILE A 460 -32.38 -0.89 -0.93
CA ILE A 460 -32.81 0.32 -0.25
C ILE A 460 -33.82 -0.05 0.85
N CYS A 461 -33.50 0.27 2.08
CA CYS A 461 -34.33 0.07 3.26
C CYS A 461 -34.79 1.43 3.78
N ARG A 462 -36.10 1.67 3.71
CA ARG A 462 -36.77 2.90 4.16
C ARG A 462 -38.15 2.57 4.71
N SER A 463 -38.69 3.43 5.52
CA SER A 463 -40.05 3.25 6.03
C SER A 463 -41.12 3.55 4.97
N ASN A 464 -42.23 2.82 5.00
CA ASN A 464 -43.44 3.08 4.20
C ASN A 464 -44.37 4.09 4.89
N ASN A 465 -44.09 4.54 6.11
CA ASN A 465 -44.93 5.43 6.90
C ASN A 465 -44.53 6.90 6.69
N ASN A 466 -45.24 7.62 5.82
CA ASN A 466 -44.99 9.02 5.55
C ASN A 466 -45.29 9.95 6.77
N SER A 467 -46.09 9.47 7.76
CA SER A 467 -46.37 10.23 8.98
C SER A 467 -45.21 10.18 10.01
N ALA A 468 -44.29 9.25 9.85
CA ALA A 468 -43.09 9.13 10.65
C ALA A 468 -41.85 9.19 9.72
N PRO A 469 -41.49 10.40 9.23
CA PRO A 469 -40.53 10.55 8.12
C PRO A 469 -39.09 10.27 8.49
N THR A 470 -38.71 10.35 9.77
CA THR A 470 -37.33 10.20 10.25
C THR A 470 -37.20 9.11 11.30
N LEU A 471 -35.96 8.74 11.67
CA LEU A 471 -35.64 7.69 12.63
C LEU A 471 -36.34 7.86 13.98
N GLU A 472 -36.32 9.07 14.57
CA GLU A 472 -36.83 9.31 15.92
C GLU A 472 -38.35 9.09 16.05
N PRO A 473 -39.22 9.61 15.16
CA PRO A 473 -40.63 9.28 15.16
C PRO A 473 -40.93 7.79 15.03
N GLN A 474 -40.11 7.07 14.25
CA GLN A 474 -40.31 5.64 14.04
C GLN A 474 -39.91 4.82 15.25
N LEU A 475 -38.80 5.15 15.91
CA LEU A 475 -38.41 4.54 17.19
C LEU A 475 -39.45 4.80 18.28
N THR A 476 -40.02 5.99 18.29
CA THR A 476 -41.12 6.34 19.26
C THR A 476 -42.37 5.51 18.97
N ALA A 477 -42.73 5.29 17.71
CA ALA A 477 -43.89 4.51 17.33
C ALA A 477 -43.76 3.00 17.61
N CYS A 478 -42.55 2.46 17.54
CA CYS A 478 -42.29 1.03 17.78
C CYS A 478 -42.15 0.65 19.25
N ASN A 479 -41.86 1.62 20.13
CA ASN A 479 -41.53 1.36 21.53
C ASN A 479 -42.52 2.02 22.51
N LYS A 480 -42.75 1.35 23.62
CA LYS A 480 -43.58 1.92 24.70
C LYS A 480 -42.85 3.09 25.37
N LEU A 481 -43.65 4.10 25.79
CA LEU A 481 -43.14 5.29 26.47
C LEU A 481 -42.28 4.94 27.71
N GLU A 482 -42.67 3.92 28.46
CA GLU A 482 -41.93 3.46 29.64
C GLU A 482 -40.53 2.98 29.32
N VAL A 483 -40.38 2.26 28.22
CA VAL A 483 -39.06 1.75 27.75
C VAL A 483 -38.18 2.91 27.30
N LEU A 484 -38.73 3.85 26.52
CA LEU A 484 -37.99 5.02 26.09
C LEU A 484 -37.59 5.94 27.25
N ASN A 485 -38.46 6.11 28.24
CA ASN A 485 -38.13 6.84 29.46
C ASN A 485 -36.96 6.21 30.22
N LYS A 486 -36.94 4.88 30.33
CA LYS A 486 -35.84 4.15 30.96
C LYS A 486 -34.53 4.35 30.18
N ILE A 487 -34.55 4.14 28.87
CA ILE A 487 -33.38 4.26 28.00
C ILE A 487 -32.80 5.67 28.03
N LEU A 488 -33.70 6.67 27.94
CA LEU A 488 -33.30 8.07 27.89
C LEU A 488 -33.00 8.69 29.27
N ASP A 489 -33.28 7.95 30.34
CA ASP A 489 -33.20 8.44 31.73
C ASP A 489 -34.02 9.74 31.92
N LYS A 490 -35.32 9.67 31.56
CA LYS A 490 -36.28 10.78 31.58
C LYS A 490 -37.63 10.29 32.06
N SER A 491 -38.56 11.24 32.25
CA SER A 491 -39.91 10.98 32.73
C SER A 491 -40.92 11.75 31.88
N PHE A 492 -40.95 11.49 30.59
CA PHE A 492 -41.91 12.09 29.67
C PHE A 492 -43.30 11.51 29.93
N GLN A 493 -44.34 12.36 29.75
CA GLN A 493 -45.74 11.99 30.00
C GLN A 493 -46.48 11.52 28.74
N ASP A 494 -45.94 11.83 27.56
CA ASP A 494 -46.50 11.50 26.26
C ASP A 494 -45.45 11.27 25.19
N GLU A 495 -45.82 10.61 24.09
CA GLU A 495 -44.96 10.26 22.97
C GLU A 495 -44.47 11.49 22.18
N GLU A 496 -45.24 12.58 22.17
CA GLU A 496 -44.87 13.80 21.45
C GLU A 496 -43.68 14.47 22.12
N SER A 497 -43.67 14.53 23.44
CA SER A 497 -42.58 15.07 24.24
C SER A 497 -41.27 14.25 24.05
N VAL A 498 -41.38 12.91 23.99
CA VAL A 498 -40.21 12.05 23.69
C VAL A 498 -39.68 12.33 22.29
N ARG A 499 -40.56 12.34 21.30
CA ARG A 499 -40.21 12.58 19.90
C ARG A 499 -39.53 13.92 19.71
N ASP A 500 -40.05 14.98 20.31
CA ASP A 500 -39.47 16.32 20.23
C ASP A 500 -38.10 16.39 20.94
N TYR A 501 -37.96 15.69 22.05
CA TYR A 501 -36.68 15.58 22.74
C TYR A 501 -35.65 14.82 21.88
N MET A 502 -36.01 13.66 21.32
CA MET A 502 -35.12 12.86 20.47
C MET A 502 -34.71 13.64 19.22
N LYS A 503 -35.60 14.34 18.55
CA LYS A 503 -35.29 15.21 17.40
C LYS A 503 -34.27 16.29 17.72
N LYS A 504 -34.34 16.88 18.93
CA LYS A 504 -33.41 17.93 19.37
C LYS A 504 -32.05 17.38 19.84
N ASN A 505 -32.02 16.13 20.29
CA ASN A 505 -30.86 15.50 20.93
C ASN A 505 -30.50 14.18 20.23
N LYS A 506 -30.53 14.16 18.89
CA LYS A 506 -30.39 12.94 18.06
C LYS A 506 -29.23 12.03 18.47
N THR A 507 -28.02 12.57 18.51
CA THR A 507 -26.81 11.80 18.79
C THR A 507 -26.75 11.31 20.23
N GLU A 508 -27.19 12.12 21.20
CA GLU A 508 -27.25 11.72 22.61
C GLU A 508 -28.23 10.57 22.83
N CYS A 509 -29.40 10.66 22.21
CA CYS A 509 -30.42 9.60 22.27
C CYS A 509 -29.93 8.32 21.62
N ALA A 510 -29.27 8.41 20.45
CA ALA A 510 -28.68 7.26 19.77
C ALA A 510 -27.58 6.60 20.59
N LEU A 511 -26.74 7.36 21.29
CA LEU A 511 -25.72 6.81 22.21
C LEU A 511 -26.38 6.03 23.35
N LYS A 512 -27.41 6.60 24.02
CA LYS A 512 -28.14 5.91 25.08
C LYS A 512 -28.80 4.62 24.58
N ILE A 513 -29.37 4.65 23.37
CA ILE A 513 -29.92 3.45 22.71
C ILE A 513 -28.83 2.41 22.45
N PHE A 514 -27.65 2.82 22.02
CA PHE A 514 -26.54 1.90 21.77
C PHE A 514 -26.02 1.24 23.05
N GLU A 515 -25.93 1.99 24.13
CA GLU A 515 -25.39 1.55 25.43
C GLU A 515 -26.38 0.75 26.27
N THR A 516 -27.70 0.91 26.07
CA THR A 516 -28.73 0.28 26.92
C THR A 516 -28.69 -1.26 26.83
N GLU A 517 -29.01 -1.90 27.94
CA GLU A 517 -29.34 -3.33 28.01
C GLU A 517 -30.85 -3.61 27.97
N GLU A 518 -31.66 -2.55 27.99
CA GLU A 518 -33.13 -2.68 27.89
C GLU A 518 -33.52 -3.20 26.51
N SER A 519 -34.57 -4.02 26.46
CA SER A 519 -35.11 -4.53 25.20
C SER A 519 -35.79 -3.41 24.42
N ILE A 520 -35.22 -3.07 23.28
CA ILE A 520 -35.73 -2.06 22.34
C ILE A 520 -36.18 -2.74 21.04
N ILE A 521 -37.27 -2.26 20.47
CA ILE A 521 -37.78 -2.71 19.17
C ILE A 521 -37.29 -1.73 18.09
N PHE A 522 -36.75 -2.27 17.00
CA PHE A 522 -36.30 -1.46 15.89
C PHE A 522 -37.35 -1.43 14.76
N PRO A 523 -37.45 -0.32 14.01
CA PRO A 523 -38.33 -0.23 12.85
C PRO A 523 -38.04 -1.32 11.81
N ASP A 524 -39.08 -1.79 11.12
CA ASP A 524 -39.00 -2.90 10.15
C ASP A 524 -37.92 -2.69 9.09
N TYR A 525 -37.75 -1.46 8.59
CA TYR A 525 -36.73 -1.18 7.55
C TYR A 525 -35.29 -1.32 8.07
N ILE A 526 -35.06 -1.09 9.37
CA ILE A 526 -33.76 -1.36 10.01
C ILE A 526 -33.58 -2.86 10.19
N GLU A 527 -34.62 -3.57 10.64
CA GLU A 527 -34.59 -5.03 10.75
C GLU A 527 -34.33 -5.72 9.40
N ASP A 528 -34.90 -5.16 8.31
CA ASP A 528 -34.66 -5.64 6.95
C ASP A 528 -33.24 -5.36 6.44
N ALA A 529 -32.62 -4.27 6.90
CA ALA A 529 -31.27 -3.89 6.51
C ALA A 529 -30.18 -4.78 7.15
N ILE A 530 -30.45 -5.31 8.33
CA ILE A 530 -29.53 -6.15 9.10
C ILE A 530 -29.72 -7.66 8.89
N ARG A 531 -30.60 -8.06 7.96
CA ARG A 531 -30.75 -9.47 7.54
C ARG A 531 -29.56 -9.87 6.67
#